data_1117e28da9f0fcbb867a46fdb3b9dd63
#
_entry.id   1117e28da9f0fcbb867a46fdb3b9dd63
#
_cell.length_a   1.000
_cell.length_b   1.000
_cell.length_c   1.000
_cell.angle_alpha   90.00
_cell.angle_beta   90.00
_cell.angle_gamma   90.00
#
_symmetry.space_group_name_H-M   'P 1'
#
loop_
_entity.id
_entity.type
_entity.pdbx_description
1 polymer ?
#
loop_
_entity_poly.entity_id
_entity_poly.type
_entity_poly.pdbx_seq_one_letter_code
_entity_poly.pdbx_strand_id
1 'polypeptide(L)'
;MRIGVDLDGVVANFTKGWTTQYEAEFGKKILEKDITEWGLSKPLTHFEEEIDFWKWAKDINGSSIFRNLDIYEDSLEVLYDLSKMGHEIVIISSKPWWSIHDTLMWLGEKKIPTKEIHFIEDKWKIDCDVYIDDAPYQLDNYVKNLKNKVIIRFVRE
;
A
#
# COMPACT_ATOMS: atom_id res chain seq x y z
N MET A 1 15.65 -9.87 12.63
CA MET A 1 15.32 -8.42 12.51
C MET A 1 13.81 -8.27 12.38
N ARG A 2 13.27 -7.16 12.86
CA ARG A 2 11.89 -6.75 12.58
C ARG A 2 11.87 -5.88 11.31
N ILE A 3 11.06 -6.27 10.34
CA ILE A 3 10.98 -5.59 9.04
C ILE A 3 9.56 -5.02 8.90
N GLY A 4 9.46 -3.70 8.98
CA GLY A 4 8.23 -2.96 8.72
C GLY A 4 7.99 -2.83 7.21
N VAL A 5 6.85 -3.28 6.74
CA VAL A 5 6.50 -3.32 5.32
C VAL A 5 5.18 -2.62 5.10
N ASP A 6 5.17 -1.63 4.21
CA ASP A 6 3.91 -1.04 3.73
C ASP A 6 3.17 -2.00 2.79
N LEU A 7 1.89 -1.75 2.60
CA LEU A 7 1.04 -2.56 1.71
C LEU A 7 0.88 -1.92 0.33
N ASP A 8 0.29 -0.73 0.27
CA ASP A 8 -0.10 -0.12 -0.99
C ASP A 8 1.12 0.43 -1.73
N GLY A 9 1.34 -0.09 -2.92
CA GLY A 9 2.52 0.29 -3.68
C GLY A 9 3.78 -0.50 -3.36
N VAL A 10 3.78 -1.35 -2.32
CA VAL A 10 4.91 -2.24 -1.94
C VAL A 10 4.56 -3.70 -2.12
N VAL A 11 3.50 -4.19 -1.50
CA VAL A 11 3.01 -5.56 -1.61
C VAL A 11 1.77 -5.64 -2.51
N ALA A 12 0.82 -4.73 -2.28
CA ALA A 12 -0.41 -4.62 -3.04
C ALA A 12 -0.26 -3.63 -4.20
N ASN A 13 -0.59 -4.06 -5.41
CA ASN A 13 -0.57 -3.18 -6.59
C ASN A 13 -1.80 -2.27 -6.61
N PHE A 14 -1.76 -1.23 -5.77
CA PHE A 14 -2.84 -0.26 -5.63
C PHE A 14 -3.09 0.50 -6.94
N THR A 15 -2.03 0.89 -7.64
CA THR A 15 -2.13 1.64 -8.90
C THR A 15 -2.90 0.87 -9.95
N LYS A 16 -2.53 -0.40 -10.20
CA LYS A 16 -3.25 -1.27 -11.13
C LYS A 16 -4.69 -1.51 -10.66
N GLY A 17 -4.88 -1.69 -9.35
CA GLY A 17 -6.20 -1.94 -8.78
C GLY A 17 -7.18 -0.83 -9.10
N TRP A 18 -6.85 0.43 -8.76
CA TRP A 18 -7.76 1.53 -8.99
C TRP A 18 -7.91 1.89 -10.48
N THR A 19 -6.85 1.82 -11.29
CA THR A 19 -6.94 2.13 -12.72
C THR A 19 -7.81 1.13 -13.46
N THR A 20 -7.74 -0.15 -13.10
CA THR A 20 -8.59 -1.21 -13.66
C THR A 20 -10.06 -0.99 -13.31
N GLN A 21 -10.37 -0.69 -12.04
CA GLN A 21 -11.74 -0.42 -11.61
C GLN A 21 -12.29 0.85 -12.25
N TYR A 22 -11.46 1.88 -12.36
CA TYR A 22 -11.84 3.13 -13.01
C TYR A 22 -12.17 2.93 -14.50
N GLU A 23 -11.35 2.17 -15.23
CA GLU A 23 -11.61 1.83 -16.63
C GLU A 23 -12.92 1.04 -16.78
N ALA A 24 -13.14 0.06 -15.90
CA ALA A 24 -14.35 -0.76 -15.93
C ALA A 24 -15.63 0.03 -15.70
N GLU A 25 -15.61 1.03 -14.82
CA GLU A 25 -16.80 1.81 -14.45
C GLU A 25 -17.01 3.02 -15.37
N PHE A 26 -15.94 3.74 -15.71
CA PHE A 26 -16.02 5.00 -16.46
C PHE A 26 -15.57 4.91 -17.92
N GLY A 27 -15.09 3.74 -18.35
CA GLY A 27 -14.67 3.49 -19.75
C GLY A 27 -13.39 4.23 -20.18
N LYS A 28 -12.69 4.90 -19.25
CA LYS A 28 -11.45 5.64 -19.53
C LYS A 28 -10.25 4.87 -19.01
N LYS A 29 -9.40 4.42 -19.95
CA LYS A 29 -8.14 3.76 -19.61
C LYS A 29 -7.09 4.76 -19.14
N ILE A 30 -6.47 4.46 -18.01
CA ILE A 30 -5.33 5.18 -17.45
C ILE A 30 -4.15 4.22 -17.42
N LEU A 31 -3.04 4.61 -18.03
CA LEU A 31 -1.84 3.78 -18.04
C LEU A 31 -0.97 4.14 -16.83
N GLU A 32 -0.37 3.14 -16.19
CA GLU A 32 0.51 3.35 -15.02
C GLU A 32 1.65 4.33 -15.33
N LYS A 33 2.20 4.31 -16.53
CA LYS A 33 3.23 5.25 -16.98
C LYS A 33 2.79 6.73 -17.02
N ASP A 34 1.48 6.99 -17.04
CA ASP A 34 0.94 8.35 -17.06
C ASP A 34 0.81 8.92 -15.64
N ILE A 35 1.00 8.08 -14.62
CA ILE A 35 0.96 8.44 -13.21
C ILE A 35 2.37 8.82 -12.77
N THR A 36 2.71 10.09 -12.96
CA THR A 36 4.07 10.61 -12.73
C THR A 36 4.27 11.26 -11.37
N GLU A 37 3.19 11.52 -10.64
CA GLU A 37 3.20 12.19 -9.35
C GLU A 37 2.66 11.30 -8.25
N TRP A 38 3.15 11.50 -7.03
CA TRP A 38 2.59 10.88 -5.86
C TRP A 38 1.23 11.52 -5.55
N GLY A 39 0.24 10.68 -5.37
CA GLY A 39 -1.15 11.10 -5.17
C GLY A 39 -2.00 10.79 -6.40
N LEU A 40 -3.27 11.10 -6.27
CA LEU A 40 -4.27 10.88 -7.33
C LEU A 40 -4.24 12.08 -8.25
N SER A 41 -3.63 11.94 -9.39
CA SER A 41 -3.49 13.06 -10.31
C SER A 41 -4.85 13.46 -10.90
N LYS A 42 -5.33 14.65 -10.53
CA LYS A 42 -6.54 15.29 -11.06
C LYS A 42 -6.66 15.25 -12.59
N PRO A 43 -5.55 15.40 -13.37
CA PRO A 43 -5.67 15.38 -14.83
C PRO A 43 -6.04 14.02 -15.41
N LEU A 44 -5.82 12.91 -14.69
CA LEU A 44 -6.03 11.56 -15.21
C LEU A 44 -7.45 11.06 -15.01
N THR A 45 -8.12 11.50 -13.95
CA THR A 45 -9.50 11.11 -13.63
C THR A 45 -10.48 12.23 -13.93
N HIS A 46 -11.79 11.95 -13.81
CA HIS A 46 -12.84 12.98 -13.88
C HIS A 46 -13.14 13.61 -12.51
N PHE A 47 -12.52 13.11 -11.44
CA PHE A 47 -12.73 13.64 -10.09
C PHE A 47 -12.08 15.01 -9.96
N GLU A 48 -12.86 16.01 -9.53
CA GLU A 48 -12.37 17.37 -9.33
C GLU A 48 -11.53 17.49 -8.06
N GLU A 49 -11.92 16.75 -7.00
CA GLU A 49 -11.22 16.72 -5.73
C GLU A 49 -10.83 15.30 -5.31
N GLU A 50 -9.73 15.20 -4.57
CA GLU A 50 -9.25 13.91 -4.05
C GLU A 50 -10.29 13.20 -3.17
N ILE A 51 -11.09 13.99 -2.44
CA ILE A 51 -12.17 13.44 -1.61
C ILE A 51 -13.22 12.67 -2.42
N ASP A 52 -13.46 13.06 -3.67
CA ASP A 52 -14.43 12.39 -4.54
C ASP A 52 -13.91 11.05 -5.05
N PHE A 53 -12.61 10.98 -5.33
CA PHE A 53 -11.96 9.69 -5.56
C PHE A 53 -12.11 8.76 -4.35
N TRP A 54 -11.85 9.23 -3.15
CA TRP A 54 -11.95 8.41 -1.95
C TRP A 54 -13.38 8.00 -1.60
N LYS A 55 -14.38 8.82 -1.94
CA LYS A 55 -15.79 8.44 -1.84
C LYS A 55 -16.13 7.28 -2.78
N TRP A 56 -15.65 7.36 -4.02
CA TRP A 56 -15.78 6.26 -4.99
C TRP A 56 -15.03 5.01 -4.54
N ALA A 57 -13.76 5.14 -4.17
CA ALA A 57 -12.91 4.04 -3.76
C ALA A 57 -13.40 3.30 -2.50
N LYS A 58 -14.23 3.96 -1.69
CA LYS A 58 -14.80 3.40 -0.46
C LYS A 58 -15.83 2.30 -0.75
N ASP A 59 -16.58 2.41 -1.83
CA ASP A 59 -17.64 1.45 -2.16
C ASP A 59 -17.68 1.22 -3.67
N ILE A 60 -17.02 0.15 -4.11
CA ILE A 60 -17.04 -0.34 -5.47
C ILE A 60 -17.76 -1.68 -5.46
N ASN A 61 -19.05 -1.68 -5.83
CA ASN A 61 -19.87 -2.88 -5.83
C ASN A 61 -19.93 -3.62 -4.48
N GLY A 62 -20.03 -2.88 -3.37
CA GLY A 62 -20.20 -3.43 -2.01
C GLY A 62 -18.90 -3.74 -1.27
N SER A 63 -17.76 -3.35 -1.81
CA SER A 63 -16.46 -3.44 -1.12
C SER A 63 -15.57 -2.24 -1.45
N SER A 64 -14.57 -1.97 -0.64
CA SER A 64 -13.61 -0.92 -0.95
C SER A 64 -12.61 -1.37 -2.01
N ILE A 65 -11.92 -0.40 -2.63
CA ILE A 65 -10.84 -0.62 -3.59
C ILE A 65 -9.77 -1.58 -3.04
N PHE A 66 -9.56 -1.62 -1.73
CA PHE A 66 -8.53 -2.42 -1.07
C PHE A 66 -8.88 -3.91 -0.95
N ARG A 67 -10.11 -4.30 -1.30
CA ARG A 67 -10.60 -5.67 -1.13
C ARG A 67 -9.99 -6.67 -2.11
N ASN A 68 -9.75 -6.22 -3.37
CA ASN A 68 -9.42 -7.12 -4.48
C ASN A 68 -8.14 -6.73 -5.21
N LEU A 69 -7.16 -6.16 -4.50
CA LEU A 69 -5.89 -5.78 -5.10
C LEU A 69 -5.07 -7.03 -5.49
N ASP A 70 -4.38 -6.93 -6.63
CA ASP A 70 -3.34 -7.89 -6.96
C ASP A 70 -2.12 -7.70 -6.07
N ILE A 71 -1.34 -8.75 -5.88
CA ILE A 71 0.00 -8.68 -5.28
C ILE A 71 1.00 -8.38 -6.39
N TYR A 72 2.03 -7.59 -6.11
CA TYR A 72 3.17 -7.48 -7.01
C TYR A 72 3.85 -8.84 -7.17
N GLU A 73 4.30 -9.13 -8.39
CA GLU A 73 5.06 -10.35 -8.71
C GLU A 73 6.21 -10.52 -7.71
N ASP A 74 6.42 -11.74 -7.25
CA ASP A 74 7.45 -12.15 -6.27
C ASP A 74 7.32 -11.58 -4.85
N SER A 75 6.48 -10.56 -4.59
CA SER A 75 6.38 -9.95 -3.25
C SER A 75 6.07 -10.96 -2.16
N LEU A 76 5.13 -11.86 -2.41
CA LEU A 76 4.73 -12.87 -1.44
C LEU A 76 5.84 -13.88 -1.18
N GLU A 77 6.54 -14.33 -2.22
CA GLU A 77 7.68 -15.24 -2.12
C GLU A 77 8.80 -14.62 -1.28
N VAL A 78 9.17 -13.38 -1.56
CA VAL A 78 10.18 -12.63 -0.80
C VAL A 78 9.80 -12.50 0.68
N LEU A 79 8.55 -12.18 1.00
CA LEU A 79 8.09 -12.09 2.39
C LEU A 79 8.18 -13.45 3.11
N TYR A 80 7.82 -14.53 2.43
CA TYR A 80 7.97 -15.89 2.99
C TYR A 80 9.44 -16.26 3.19
N ASP A 81 10.31 -15.92 2.28
CA ASP A 81 11.75 -16.23 2.40
C ASP A 81 12.39 -15.44 3.53
N LEU A 82 12.08 -14.16 3.68
CA LEU A 82 12.49 -13.35 4.82
C LEU A 82 12.00 -13.97 6.14
N SER A 83 10.76 -14.43 6.18
CA SER A 83 10.18 -15.09 7.36
C SER A 83 10.90 -16.42 7.67
N LYS A 84 11.19 -17.25 6.66
CA LYS A 84 11.98 -18.50 6.82
C LYS A 84 13.41 -18.24 7.31
N MET A 85 14.00 -17.10 6.93
CA MET A 85 15.32 -16.67 7.41
C MET A 85 15.29 -16.18 8.88
N GLY A 86 14.13 -16.23 9.53
CA GLY A 86 13.95 -15.83 10.93
C GLY A 86 13.73 -14.34 11.14
N HIS A 87 13.36 -13.60 10.09
CA HIS A 87 12.94 -12.21 10.22
C HIS A 87 11.45 -12.14 10.57
N GLU A 88 11.09 -11.12 11.35
CA GLU A 88 9.71 -10.84 11.71
C GLU A 88 9.16 -9.78 10.75
N ILE A 89 8.11 -10.14 10.02
CA ILE A 89 7.41 -9.23 9.12
C ILE A 89 6.32 -8.51 9.92
N VAL A 90 6.38 -7.18 9.89
CA VAL A 90 5.42 -6.28 10.54
C VAL A 90 4.75 -5.45 9.45
N ILE A 91 3.45 -5.56 9.30
CA ILE A 91 2.71 -4.73 8.35
C ILE A 91 2.40 -3.38 8.99
N ILE A 92 2.80 -2.30 8.32
CA ILE A 92 2.58 -0.93 8.79
C ILE A 92 2.02 -0.11 7.61
N SER A 93 0.73 0.17 7.63
CA SER A 93 0.06 0.85 6.51
C SER A 93 -0.83 2.00 6.98
N SER A 94 -0.83 3.10 6.24
CA SER A 94 -1.75 4.23 6.47
C SER A 94 -3.04 3.96 5.73
N LYS A 95 -4.05 3.46 6.44
CA LYS A 95 -5.33 3.10 5.85
C LYS A 95 -6.47 3.99 6.38
N PRO A 96 -7.36 4.46 5.53
CA PRO A 96 -8.59 5.07 6.03
C PRO A 96 -9.42 4.04 6.80
N TRP A 97 -10.02 4.45 7.90
CA TRP A 97 -10.71 3.55 8.83
C TRP A 97 -11.76 2.62 8.16
N TRP A 98 -12.44 3.12 7.12
CA TRP A 98 -13.45 2.37 6.38
C TRP A 98 -12.88 1.23 5.53
N SER A 99 -11.58 1.23 5.24
CA SER A 99 -10.91 0.21 4.43
C SER A 99 -10.28 -0.91 5.24
N ILE A 100 -10.16 -0.75 6.57
CA ILE A 100 -9.47 -1.70 7.46
C ILE A 100 -10.07 -3.10 7.33
N HIS A 101 -11.39 -3.19 7.29
CA HIS A 101 -12.12 -4.46 7.19
C HIS A 101 -11.72 -5.25 5.94
N ASP A 102 -11.80 -4.60 4.78
CA ASP A 102 -11.44 -5.20 3.50
C ASP A 102 -9.95 -5.54 3.41
N THR A 103 -9.10 -4.67 3.97
CA THR A 103 -7.66 -4.92 4.04
C THR A 103 -7.32 -6.16 4.88
N LEU A 104 -7.99 -6.35 6.03
CA LEU A 104 -7.79 -7.56 6.86
C LEU A 104 -8.25 -8.82 6.13
N MET A 105 -9.38 -8.78 5.42
CA MET A 105 -9.83 -9.89 4.59
C MET A 105 -8.81 -10.20 3.48
N TRP A 106 -8.32 -9.16 2.79
CA TRP A 106 -7.29 -9.29 1.76
C TRP A 106 -6.00 -9.93 2.30
N LEU A 107 -5.49 -9.43 3.44
CA LEU A 107 -4.30 -10.00 4.09
C LEU A 107 -4.46 -11.50 4.41
N GLY A 108 -5.63 -11.89 4.93
CA GLY A 108 -5.94 -13.28 5.26
C GLY A 108 -6.03 -14.17 4.01
N GLU A 109 -6.71 -13.72 2.96
CA GLU A 109 -6.85 -14.46 1.70
C GLU A 109 -5.52 -14.62 0.97
N LYS A 110 -4.71 -13.57 0.95
CA LYS A 110 -3.38 -13.59 0.33
C LYS A 110 -2.33 -14.30 1.20
N LYS A 111 -2.69 -14.66 2.45
CA LYS A 111 -1.80 -15.37 3.39
C LYS A 111 -0.48 -14.64 3.62
N ILE A 112 -0.53 -13.32 3.78
CA ILE A 112 0.67 -12.53 4.05
C ILE A 112 1.32 -13.02 5.36
N PRO A 113 2.62 -13.37 5.36
CA PRO A 113 3.29 -13.98 6.51
C PRO A 113 3.65 -12.96 7.59
N THR A 114 2.63 -12.44 8.28
CA THR A 114 2.78 -11.45 9.36
C THR A 114 2.09 -11.91 10.63
N LYS A 115 2.61 -11.49 11.78
CA LYS A 115 1.99 -11.67 13.10
C LYS A 115 1.54 -10.35 13.73
N GLU A 116 1.95 -9.23 13.12
CA GLU A 116 1.74 -7.91 13.66
C GLU A 116 1.33 -6.95 12.54
N ILE A 117 0.20 -6.25 12.74
CA ILE A 117 -0.40 -5.36 11.75
C ILE A 117 -0.75 -4.05 12.44
N HIS A 118 -0.28 -2.94 11.85
CA HIS A 118 -0.58 -1.59 12.32
C HIS A 118 -1.21 -0.77 11.19
N PHE A 119 -2.35 -0.16 11.49
CA PHE A 119 -2.96 0.88 10.65
C PHE A 119 -2.74 2.21 11.35
N ILE A 120 -1.71 2.94 10.93
CA ILE A 120 -1.26 4.17 11.58
C ILE A 120 -0.62 5.14 10.58
N GLU A 121 -0.88 6.43 10.75
CA GLU A 121 -0.30 7.47 9.90
C GLU A 121 1.18 7.67 10.21
N ASP A 122 1.53 7.79 11.48
CA ASP A 122 2.91 7.98 11.94
C ASP A 122 3.64 6.62 12.02
N LYS A 123 3.90 6.00 10.88
CA LYS A 123 4.49 4.65 10.79
C LYS A 123 5.82 4.51 11.54
N TRP A 124 6.60 5.59 11.66
CA TRP A 124 7.86 5.62 12.39
C TRP A 124 7.73 5.31 13.89
N LYS A 125 6.52 5.39 14.46
CA LYS A 125 6.26 5.03 15.86
C LYS A 125 6.29 3.53 16.15
N ILE A 126 6.20 2.71 15.12
CA ILE A 126 6.31 1.26 15.23
C ILE A 126 7.78 0.89 15.10
N ASP A 127 8.37 0.34 16.16
CA ASP A 127 9.80 0.03 16.20
C ASP A 127 10.14 -1.20 15.34
N CYS A 128 10.86 -0.95 14.24
CA CYS A 128 11.42 -1.97 13.37
C CYS A 128 12.91 -1.67 13.11
N ASP A 129 13.65 -2.66 12.65
CA ASP A 129 15.06 -2.51 12.25
C ASP A 129 15.18 -1.99 10.82
N VAL A 130 14.25 -2.41 9.97
CA VAL A 130 14.15 -2.07 8.55
C VAL A 130 12.76 -1.59 8.25
N TYR A 131 12.62 -0.57 7.39
CA TYR A 131 11.35 -0.09 6.87
C TYR A 131 11.37 -0.11 5.35
N ILE A 132 10.32 -0.65 4.74
CA ILE A 132 10.12 -0.70 3.27
C ILE A 132 8.84 0.04 2.95
N ASP A 133 8.95 1.13 2.20
CA ASP A 133 7.82 2.02 1.89
C ASP A 133 8.06 2.67 0.51
N ASP A 134 7.01 3.03 -0.21
CA ASP A 134 7.11 3.74 -1.49
C ASP A 134 6.75 5.23 -1.37
N ALA A 135 6.05 5.61 -0.29
CA ALA A 135 5.56 6.97 -0.08
C ALA A 135 6.68 7.97 0.29
N PRO A 136 6.99 8.97 -0.55
CA PRO A 136 8.06 9.91 -0.27
C PRO A 136 7.94 10.60 1.09
N TYR A 137 6.74 11.02 1.47
CA TYR A 137 6.50 11.69 2.74
C TYR A 137 6.72 10.79 3.96
N GLN A 138 6.46 9.47 3.84
CA GLN A 138 6.78 8.51 4.90
C GLN A 138 8.28 8.28 5.01
N LEU A 139 8.98 8.19 3.88
CA LEU A 139 10.44 8.08 3.87
C LEU A 139 11.09 9.28 4.57
N ASP A 140 10.61 10.50 4.29
CA ASP A 140 11.07 11.72 4.96
C ASP A 140 10.79 11.68 6.47
N ASN A 141 9.61 11.17 6.88
CA ASN A 141 9.26 11.01 8.28
C ASN A 141 10.16 9.98 8.99
N TYR A 142 10.49 8.86 8.33
CA TYR A 142 11.44 7.89 8.89
C TYR A 142 12.82 8.53 9.09
N VAL A 143 13.36 9.19 8.07
CA VAL A 143 14.67 9.84 8.14
C VAL A 143 14.72 10.90 9.26
N LYS A 144 13.64 11.66 9.41
CA LYS A 144 13.54 12.73 10.42
C LYS A 144 13.50 12.19 11.86
N ASN A 145 12.79 11.09 12.09
CA ASN A 145 12.45 10.61 13.43
C ASN A 145 13.29 9.41 13.89
N LEU A 146 13.90 8.67 12.98
CA LEU A 146 14.62 7.44 13.29
C LEU A 146 16.14 7.63 13.15
N LYS A 147 16.89 6.98 14.05
CA LYS A 147 18.35 6.90 13.98
C LYS A 147 18.77 5.44 13.92
N ASN A 148 19.80 5.16 13.13
CA ASN A 148 20.39 3.81 13.01
C ASN A 148 19.39 2.73 12.55
N LYS A 149 18.43 3.10 11.70
CA LYS A 149 17.49 2.18 11.06
C LYS A 149 17.77 2.13 9.56
N VAL A 150 17.44 1.00 8.94
CA VAL A 150 17.52 0.86 7.49
C VAL A 150 16.18 1.26 6.88
N ILE A 151 16.22 2.19 5.92
CA ILE A 151 15.02 2.67 5.22
C ILE A 151 15.21 2.34 3.76
N ILE A 152 14.31 1.55 3.21
CA ILE A 152 14.33 1.08 1.82
C ILE A 152 13.16 1.73 1.09
N ARG A 153 13.49 2.53 0.08
CA ARG A 153 12.49 3.02 -0.85
C ARG A 153 12.15 1.93 -1.85
N PHE A 154 10.89 1.53 -1.89
CA PHE A 154 10.39 0.68 -2.96
C PHE A 154 10.09 1.55 -4.19
N VAL A 155 10.65 1.20 -5.34
CA VAL A 155 10.46 1.92 -6.62
C VAL A 155 9.95 0.92 -7.64
N ARG A 156 8.89 1.29 -8.30
CA ARG A 156 8.32 0.55 -9.44
C ARG A 156 8.95 1.05 -10.74
N GLU A 157 9.26 0.15 -11.64
CA GLU A 157 9.65 0.47 -13.00
C GLU A 157 8.43 0.74 -13.89
#